data_c412003447784447bccf87223fe71483
#
_entry.id   c412003447784447bccf87223fe71483
#
_cell.length_a   1.000
_cell.length_b   1.000
_cell.length_c   1.000
_cell.angle_alpha   90.00
_cell.angle_beta   90.00
_cell.angle_gamma   90.00
#
_symmetry.space_group_name_H-M   'P 1'
#
loop_
_entity.id
_entity.type
_entity.pdbx_description
1 polymer ?
#
loop_
_entity_poly.entity_id
_entity_poly.type
_entity_poly.pdbx_seq_one_letter_code
_entity_poly.pdbx_strand_id
1 'polypeptide(L)'
;MKKTAVVYWSGTGNTEAMAKAVAEGMESAGAQVAMLTPDQVKASELSAYDAIAFGCPAMGSEVLEEMEFQPMFDEVKRSLGGKSAALFGSYGWGDGQWMRDWVERAQGDGAQVFGGEGLICNEAPDDDVQAACRKLGADLAAW
;
A
#
# COMPACT_ATOMS: atom_id res chain seq x y z
N MET A 1 17.77 -6.20 10.42
CA MET A 1 16.30 -6.24 10.37
C MET A 1 15.78 -5.06 9.58
N LYS A 2 14.97 -5.32 8.59
CA LYS A 2 14.37 -4.23 7.80
C LYS A 2 13.30 -3.50 8.57
N LYS A 3 13.22 -2.21 8.37
CA LYS A 3 12.14 -1.38 8.89
C LYS A 3 11.14 -1.14 7.77
N THR A 4 9.91 -1.55 7.98
CA THR A 4 8.84 -1.43 7.00
C THR A 4 7.65 -0.70 7.57
N ALA A 5 6.81 -0.17 6.69
CA ALA A 5 5.57 0.47 7.08
C ALA A 5 4.44 0.03 6.16
N VAL A 6 3.24 -0.05 6.71
CA VAL A 6 2.01 -0.20 5.94
C VAL A 6 1.20 1.07 6.18
N VAL A 7 1.01 1.85 5.12
CA VAL A 7 0.28 3.11 5.17
C VAL A 7 -1.04 2.90 4.43
N TYR A 8 -2.17 3.02 5.13
CA TYR A 8 -3.45 2.68 4.54
C TYR A 8 -4.59 3.59 4.99
N TRP A 9 -5.61 3.66 4.14
CA TRP A 9 -6.90 4.26 4.47
C TRP A 9 -7.99 3.22 4.21
N SER A 10 -8.98 3.14 5.08
CA SER A 10 -10.07 2.18 4.91
C SER A 10 -11.37 2.79 5.43
N GLY A 11 -12.43 2.70 4.63
CA GLY A 11 -13.75 3.16 5.03
C GLY A 11 -14.64 2.03 5.52
N THR A 12 -14.62 0.89 4.82
CA THR A 12 -15.49 -0.25 5.12
C THR A 12 -14.80 -1.36 5.90
N GLY A 13 -13.48 -1.31 6.03
CA GLY A 13 -12.69 -2.34 6.67
C GLY A 13 -12.05 -3.34 5.73
N ASN A 14 -12.38 -3.31 4.44
CA ASN A 14 -11.81 -4.28 3.48
C ASN A 14 -10.32 -4.03 3.24
N THR A 15 -9.93 -2.78 2.97
CA THR A 15 -8.53 -2.44 2.78
C THR A 15 -7.74 -2.59 4.08
N GLU A 16 -8.37 -2.31 5.22
CA GLU A 16 -7.75 -2.54 6.52
C GLU A 16 -7.41 -4.03 6.72
N ALA A 17 -8.33 -4.94 6.34
CA ALA A 17 -8.07 -6.37 6.43
C ALA A 17 -6.90 -6.78 5.55
N MET A 18 -6.79 -6.20 4.35
CA MET A 18 -5.64 -6.42 3.48
C MET A 18 -4.35 -5.88 4.13
N ALA A 19 -4.41 -4.69 4.71
CA ALA A 19 -3.26 -4.07 5.36
C ALA A 19 -2.71 -4.93 6.50
N LYS A 20 -3.61 -5.49 7.31
CA LYS A 20 -3.21 -6.39 8.41
C LYS A 20 -2.51 -7.63 7.88
N ALA A 21 -3.01 -8.22 6.80
CA ALA A 21 -2.38 -9.40 6.20
C ALA A 21 -1.00 -9.07 5.61
N VAL A 22 -0.87 -7.92 4.95
CA VAL A 22 0.44 -7.46 4.44
C VAL A 22 1.43 -7.31 5.60
N ALA A 23 1.00 -6.70 6.70
CA ALA A 23 1.85 -6.52 7.88
C ALA A 23 2.27 -7.87 8.48
N GLU A 24 1.35 -8.83 8.56
CA GLU A 24 1.67 -10.18 9.04
C GLU A 24 2.77 -10.83 8.18
N GLY A 25 2.69 -10.65 6.87
CA GLY A 25 3.72 -11.17 5.95
C GLY A 25 5.07 -10.53 6.18
N MET A 26 5.10 -9.23 6.38
CA MET A 26 6.34 -8.52 6.67
C MET A 26 6.96 -9.01 7.98
N GLU A 27 6.15 -9.18 9.02
CA GLU A 27 6.62 -9.68 10.31
C GLU A 27 7.16 -11.10 10.18
N SER A 28 6.49 -11.97 9.42
CA SER A 28 6.94 -13.33 9.22
C SER A 28 8.28 -13.42 8.50
N ALA A 29 8.63 -12.39 7.73
CA ALA A 29 9.92 -12.29 7.06
C ALA A 29 11.00 -11.64 7.95
N GLY A 30 10.66 -11.33 9.20
CA GLY A 30 11.62 -10.78 10.16
C GLY A 30 11.71 -9.26 10.16
N ALA A 31 10.82 -8.55 9.48
CA ALA A 31 10.85 -7.09 9.44
C ALA A 31 10.15 -6.48 10.64
N GLN A 32 10.57 -5.26 11.00
CA GLN A 32 9.79 -4.42 11.92
C GLN A 32 8.73 -3.72 11.07
N VAL A 33 7.50 -3.67 11.58
CA VAL A 33 6.37 -3.10 10.83
C VAL A 33 5.69 -2.01 11.64
N ALA A 34 5.53 -0.84 11.01
CA ALA A 34 4.68 0.24 11.53
C ALA A 34 3.41 0.29 10.70
N MET A 35 2.24 0.28 11.36
CA MET A 35 0.97 0.46 10.67
C MET A 35 0.52 1.88 10.89
N LEU A 36 0.33 2.62 9.80
CA LEU A 36 0.06 4.05 9.84
C LEU A 36 -1.17 4.40 9.02
N THR A 37 -2.01 5.28 9.56
CA THR A 37 -3.05 5.94 8.79
C THR A 37 -2.49 7.23 8.18
N PRO A 38 -3.17 7.84 7.19
CA PRO A 38 -2.60 9.00 6.50
C PRO A 38 -2.22 10.16 7.42
N ASP A 39 -2.97 10.37 8.49
CA ASP A 39 -2.72 11.45 9.46
C ASP A 39 -1.47 11.21 10.32
N GLN A 40 -0.96 9.99 10.33
CA GLN A 40 0.23 9.61 11.11
C GLN A 40 1.51 9.65 10.29
N VAL A 41 1.42 9.92 8.99
CA VAL A 41 2.56 9.87 8.08
C VAL A 41 3.20 11.24 7.94
N LYS A 42 4.53 11.29 8.08
CA LYS A 42 5.33 12.50 7.83
C LYS A 42 6.34 12.18 6.76
N ALA A 43 6.39 13.01 5.71
CA ALA A 43 7.31 12.80 4.59
C ALA A 43 8.76 12.72 5.06
N SER A 44 9.14 13.51 6.07
CA SER A 44 10.49 13.51 6.61
C SER A 44 10.89 12.20 7.29
N GLU A 45 9.91 11.37 7.68
CA GLU A 45 10.17 10.11 8.37
C GLU A 45 10.23 8.91 7.42
N LEU A 46 9.83 9.08 6.15
CA LEU A 46 9.79 7.98 5.21
C LEU A 46 11.16 7.39 4.90
N SER A 47 12.20 8.20 4.98
CA SER A 47 13.55 7.71 4.75
C SER A 47 14.00 6.69 5.78
N ALA A 48 13.32 6.62 6.93
CA ALA A 48 13.64 5.64 7.98
C ALA A 48 13.19 4.23 7.61
N TYR A 49 12.31 4.08 6.63
CA TYR A 49 11.78 2.78 6.23
C TYR A 49 12.50 2.27 4.98
N ASP A 50 12.82 0.97 5.00
CA ASP A 50 13.46 0.30 3.86
C ASP A 50 12.46 -0.02 2.76
N ALA A 51 11.21 -0.27 3.14
CA ALA A 51 10.12 -0.56 2.19
C ALA A 51 8.80 -0.12 2.79
N ILE A 52 7.88 0.30 1.93
CA ILE A 52 6.56 0.79 2.34
C ILE A 52 5.48 0.19 1.45
N ALA A 53 4.42 -0.36 2.08
CA ALA A 53 3.24 -0.79 1.37
C ALA A 53 2.14 0.25 1.59
N PHE A 54 1.57 0.75 0.49
CA PHE A 54 0.48 1.72 0.54
C PHE A 54 -0.83 1.05 0.16
N GLY A 55 -1.85 1.25 0.97
CA GLY A 55 -3.18 0.68 0.74
C GLY A 55 -4.27 1.74 0.71
N CYS A 56 -5.07 1.72 -0.35
CA CYS A 56 -6.20 2.63 -0.50
C CYS A 56 -7.25 2.00 -1.43
N PRO A 57 -8.53 2.01 -1.03
CA PRO A 57 -9.57 1.46 -1.90
C PRO A 57 -9.88 2.40 -3.08
N ALA A 58 -10.51 1.83 -4.11
CA ALA A 58 -11.08 2.64 -5.17
C ALA A 58 -12.32 3.38 -4.63
N MET A 59 -12.34 4.68 -4.82
CA MET A 59 -13.48 5.51 -4.45
C MET A 59 -14.36 5.78 -5.67
N GLY A 60 -15.51 6.38 -5.48
CA GLY A 60 -16.60 6.51 -6.44
C GLY A 60 -16.28 6.64 -7.93
N SER A 61 -15.24 7.37 -8.31
CA SER A 61 -14.85 7.55 -9.72
C SER A 61 -13.58 6.80 -10.08
N GLU A 62 -13.32 5.68 -9.41
CA GLU A 62 -12.07 4.93 -9.55
C GLU A 62 -10.84 5.80 -9.31
N VAL A 63 -10.83 6.50 -8.18
CA VAL A 63 -9.72 7.34 -7.73
C VAL A 63 -9.36 6.98 -6.30
N LEU A 64 -8.19 7.43 -5.85
CA LEU A 64 -7.81 7.30 -4.45
C LEU A 64 -8.75 8.12 -3.57
N GLU A 65 -8.83 7.77 -2.29
CA GLU A 65 -9.60 8.54 -1.34
C GLU A 65 -9.04 9.98 -1.29
N GLU A 66 -9.89 10.97 -1.48
CA GLU A 66 -9.47 12.35 -1.78
C GLU A 66 -9.31 13.25 -0.57
N MET A 67 -9.88 12.88 0.58
CA MET A 67 -9.89 13.74 1.77
C MET A 67 -8.65 13.60 2.65
N GLU A 68 -8.12 12.38 2.74
CA GLU A 68 -7.00 12.07 3.63
C GLU A 68 -5.85 11.38 2.91
N PHE A 69 -6.15 10.35 2.12
CA PHE A 69 -5.10 9.54 1.51
C PHE A 69 -4.39 10.27 0.39
N GLN A 70 -5.12 10.82 -0.56
CA GLN A 70 -4.50 11.51 -1.69
C GLN A 70 -3.65 12.70 -1.26
N PRO A 71 -4.13 13.58 -0.34
CA PRO A 71 -3.27 14.67 0.14
C PRO A 71 -1.98 14.17 0.80
N MET A 72 -2.08 13.09 1.58
CA MET A 72 -0.89 12.48 2.19
C MET A 72 0.07 11.97 1.11
N PHE A 73 -0.46 11.23 0.13
CA PHE A 73 0.37 10.68 -0.95
C PHE A 73 1.02 11.79 -1.77
N ASP A 74 0.32 12.89 -2.01
CA ASP A 74 0.88 14.06 -2.70
C ASP A 74 2.05 14.68 -1.93
N GLU A 75 2.01 14.64 -0.60
CA GLU A 75 3.11 15.12 0.21
C GLU A 75 4.31 14.20 0.17
N VAL A 76 4.07 12.87 0.25
CA VAL A 76 5.18 11.92 0.38
C VAL A 76 5.80 11.51 -0.95
N LYS A 77 5.14 11.78 -2.07
CA LYS A 77 5.63 11.35 -3.38
C LYS A 77 7.05 11.78 -3.69
N ARG A 78 7.47 12.94 -3.16
CA ARG A 78 8.83 13.46 -3.36
C ARG A 78 9.88 12.61 -2.64
N SER A 79 9.46 11.83 -1.64
CA SER A 79 10.36 10.99 -0.86
C SER A 79 10.39 9.55 -1.38
N LEU A 80 9.69 9.26 -2.47
CA LEU A 80 9.57 7.90 -3.00
C LEU A 80 10.66 7.51 -3.98
N GLY A 81 11.49 8.44 -4.42
CA GLY A 81 12.56 8.15 -5.39
C GLY A 81 13.48 7.03 -4.90
N GLY A 82 13.54 5.93 -5.66
CA GLY A 82 14.34 4.77 -5.31
C GLY A 82 13.79 3.91 -4.18
N LYS A 83 12.64 4.28 -3.60
CA LYS A 83 12.05 3.55 -2.48
C LYS A 83 11.33 2.29 -2.96
N SER A 84 11.60 1.16 -2.32
CA SER A 84 10.84 -0.06 -2.55
C SER A 84 9.42 0.09 -2.00
N ALA A 85 8.44 -0.14 -2.84
CA ALA A 85 7.05 0.07 -2.48
C ALA A 85 6.15 -1.03 -3.04
N ALA A 86 5.02 -1.26 -2.37
CA ALA A 86 3.95 -2.09 -2.88
C ALA A 86 2.65 -1.32 -2.74
N LEU A 87 1.71 -1.57 -3.64
CA LEU A 87 0.41 -0.92 -3.62
C LEU A 87 -0.67 -1.99 -3.55
N PHE A 88 -1.71 -1.73 -2.75
CA PHE A 88 -2.84 -2.66 -2.63
C PHE A 88 -4.13 -1.91 -2.33
N GLY A 89 -5.25 -2.56 -2.52
CA GLY A 89 -6.53 -1.99 -2.17
C GLY A 89 -7.71 -2.81 -2.64
N SER A 90 -8.88 -2.55 -2.05
CA SER A 90 -10.14 -3.18 -2.41
C SER A 90 -10.95 -2.27 -3.33
N TYR A 91 -11.90 -2.86 -4.04
CA TYR A 91 -12.82 -2.09 -4.89
C TYR A 91 -14.18 -2.77 -4.94
N GLY A 92 -15.24 -1.98 -5.17
CA GLY A 92 -16.60 -2.51 -5.26
C GLY A 92 -17.10 -2.64 -6.69
N TRP A 93 -16.66 -1.73 -7.58
CA TRP A 93 -17.03 -1.74 -8.98
C TRP A 93 -15.88 -1.20 -9.82
N GLY A 94 -15.98 -1.34 -11.13
CA GLY A 94 -14.89 -1.00 -12.02
C GLY A 94 -13.97 -2.21 -12.23
N ASP A 95 -12.84 -1.99 -12.86
CA ASP A 95 -11.94 -3.08 -13.29
C ASP A 95 -10.51 -2.92 -12.81
N GLY A 96 -10.27 -2.06 -11.81
CA GLY A 96 -8.93 -1.84 -11.28
C GLY A 96 -8.20 -0.67 -11.91
N GLN A 97 -8.89 0.18 -12.67
CA GLN A 97 -8.24 1.32 -13.31
C GLN A 97 -7.57 2.25 -12.29
N TRP A 98 -8.21 2.46 -11.12
CA TRP A 98 -7.59 3.31 -10.08
C TRP A 98 -6.22 2.80 -9.67
N MET A 99 -6.05 1.48 -9.63
CA MET A 99 -4.77 0.88 -9.22
C MET A 99 -3.74 0.99 -10.34
N ARG A 100 -4.13 0.80 -11.58
CA ARG A 100 -3.21 0.97 -12.71
C ARG A 100 -2.72 2.41 -12.81
N ASP A 101 -3.61 3.37 -12.62
CA ASP A 101 -3.24 4.79 -12.60
C ASP A 101 -2.31 5.10 -11.43
N TRP A 102 -2.58 4.51 -10.28
CA TRP A 102 -1.76 4.72 -9.09
C TRP A 102 -0.36 4.15 -9.25
N VAL A 103 -0.25 2.94 -9.78
CA VAL A 103 1.06 2.33 -10.07
C VAL A 103 1.87 3.21 -11.02
N GLU A 104 1.25 3.66 -12.10
CA GLU A 104 1.91 4.54 -13.07
C GLU A 104 2.38 5.83 -12.40
N ARG A 105 1.53 6.42 -11.57
CA ARG A 105 1.87 7.64 -10.83
C ARG A 105 3.04 7.40 -9.88
N ALA A 106 3.00 6.33 -9.09
CA ALA A 106 4.06 6.03 -8.12
C ALA A 106 5.39 5.78 -8.84
N GLN A 107 5.38 5.05 -9.94
CA GLN A 107 6.59 4.82 -10.74
C GLN A 107 7.11 6.12 -11.34
N GLY A 108 6.21 7.00 -11.78
CA GLY A 108 6.58 8.34 -12.26
C GLY A 108 7.23 9.19 -11.19
N ASP A 109 6.89 8.97 -9.93
CA ASP A 109 7.51 9.64 -8.78
C ASP A 109 8.84 8.99 -8.36
N GLY A 110 9.25 7.92 -9.05
CA GLY A 110 10.53 7.27 -8.81
C GLY A 110 10.47 6.07 -7.88
N ALA A 111 9.30 5.67 -7.42
CA ALA A 111 9.15 4.49 -6.56
C ALA A 111 9.42 3.22 -7.37
N GLN A 112 10.02 2.23 -6.72
CA GLN A 112 10.17 0.90 -7.29
C GLN A 112 9.00 0.06 -6.78
N VAL A 113 7.99 -0.13 -7.64
CA VAL A 113 6.78 -0.85 -7.28
C VAL A 113 7.01 -2.35 -7.43
N PHE A 114 6.90 -3.09 -6.34
CA PHE A 114 7.11 -4.53 -6.34
C PHE A 114 6.16 -5.21 -7.33
N GLY A 115 6.73 -6.00 -8.23
CA GLY A 115 5.96 -6.71 -9.26
C GLY A 115 5.46 -5.83 -10.39
N GLY A 116 5.61 -4.52 -10.30
CA GLY A 116 5.10 -3.59 -11.32
C GLY A 116 3.59 -3.47 -11.34
N GLU A 117 2.88 -4.06 -10.38
CA GLU A 117 1.43 -4.07 -10.29
C GLU A 117 0.97 -3.88 -8.85
N GLY A 118 -0.26 -3.40 -8.67
CA GLY A 118 -0.88 -3.37 -7.37
C GLY A 118 -1.67 -4.64 -7.10
N LEU A 119 -1.81 -5.02 -5.83
CA LEU A 119 -2.65 -6.15 -5.43
C LEU A 119 -4.07 -5.64 -5.18
N ILE A 120 -5.02 -6.12 -5.94
CA ILE A 120 -6.41 -5.66 -5.84
C ILE A 120 -7.32 -6.78 -5.36
N CYS A 121 -8.42 -6.39 -4.71
CA CYS A 121 -9.42 -7.32 -4.19
C CYS A 121 -10.81 -6.76 -4.42
N ASN A 122 -11.70 -7.56 -4.99
CA ASN A 122 -13.10 -7.16 -5.11
C ASN A 122 -13.80 -7.37 -3.77
N GLU A 123 -14.23 -6.27 -3.17
CA GLU A 123 -14.90 -6.23 -1.88
C GLU A 123 -14.05 -6.82 -0.76
N ALA A 124 -14.60 -7.71 0.07
CA ALA A 124 -13.87 -8.25 1.23
C ALA A 124 -12.83 -9.28 0.80
N PRO A 125 -11.61 -9.24 1.38
CA PRO A 125 -10.60 -10.25 1.04
C PRO A 125 -10.97 -11.61 1.61
N ASP A 126 -11.03 -12.60 0.72
CA ASP A 126 -11.21 -13.99 1.11
C ASP A 126 -9.87 -14.60 1.55
N ASP A 127 -9.86 -15.89 1.85
CA ASP A 127 -8.65 -16.57 2.33
C ASP A 127 -7.52 -16.52 1.30
N ASP A 128 -7.84 -16.64 0.01
CA ASP A 128 -6.85 -16.60 -1.05
C ASP A 128 -6.22 -15.20 -1.18
N VAL A 129 -7.04 -14.15 -1.08
CA VAL A 129 -6.53 -12.78 -1.14
C VAL A 129 -5.72 -12.44 0.09
N GLN A 130 -6.15 -12.88 1.27
CA GLN A 130 -5.38 -12.68 2.49
C GLN A 130 -4.02 -13.37 2.41
N ALA A 131 -3.97 -14.58 1.84
CA ALA A 131 -2.69 -15.27 1.61
C ALA A 131 -1.81 -14.50 0.62
N ALA A 132 -2.40 -13.92 -0.44
CA ALA A 132 -1.67 -13.09 -1.39
C ALA A 132 -1.13 -11.83 -0.73
N CYS A 133 -1.89 -11.22 0.18
CA CYS A 133 -1.43 -10.06 0.94
C CYS A 133 -0.24 -10.41 1.84
N ARG A 134 -0.30 -11.53 2.55
CA ARG A 134 0.82 -11.98 3.37
C ARG A 134 2.06 -12.24 2.53
N LYS A 135 1.88 -12.86 1.36
CA LYS A 135 2.99 -13.10 0.43
C LYS A 135 3.57 -11.79 -0.07
N LEU A 136 2.73 -10.83 -0.43
CA LEU A 136 3.19 -9.51 -0.86
C LEU A 136 4.06 -8.85 0.22
N GLY A 137 3.60 -8.88 1.47
CA GLY A 137 4.35 -8.30 2.58
C GLY A 137 5.70 -8.98 2.78
N ALA A 138 5.72 -10.32 2.79
CA ALA A 138 6.95 -11.07 2.97
C ALA A 138 7.93 -10.83 1.82
N ASP A 139 7.44 -10.82 0.59
CA ASP A 139 8.27 -10.62 -0.59
C ASP A 139 8.83 -9.21 -0.64
N LEU A 140 8.02 -8.21 -0.29
CA LEU A 140 8.47 -6.82 -0.24
C LEU A 140 9.56 -6.63 0.82
N ALA A 141 9.38 -7.23 1.99
CA ALA A 141 10.37 -7.14 3.06
C ALA A 141 11.70 -7.81 2.68
N ALA A 142 11.64 -8.83 1.84
CA ALA A 142 12.83 -9.55 1.39
C ALA A 142 13.49 -8.94 0.15
N TRP A 143 12.81 -8.04 -0.53
CA TRP A 143 13.22 -7.48 -1.83
C TRP A 143 14.29 -6.41 -1.77
#